data_52f9e8c48b312b1f238f0214a961f780
#
_entry.id   52f9e8c48b312b1f238f0214a961f780
#
_cell.length_a   1.000
_cell.length_b   1.000
_cell.length_c   1.000
_cell.angle_alpha   90.00
_cell.angle_beta   90.00
_cell.angle_gamma   90.00
#
_symmetry.space_group_name_H-M   'P 1'
#
loop_
_entity.id
_entity.type
_entity.pdbx_description
1 polymer ?
#
loop_
_entity_poly.entity_id
_entity_poly.type
_entity_poly.pdbx_seq_one_letter_code
_entity_poly.pdbx_strand_id
1 'polypeptide(L)'
;MKTYFIILFFIISNLFFSQEKFDIVTFQPPKNWAKSTTSETLTFSKDDTNGNFCVMTLYKSIEAGNDAKKNFDISWKSLVQEILKTSNAIMQPSANDNGWETQIGSAPFNKDGLQGAAILMTSSKNSKMMNILILTNTENFQNEMETFLESVTFMKMENSNSKPNLTNTTSTKKNTVKPVLWANMKYMPKDFYDITAGTKPITDFYVVYPNGDYLPNAPYEGIINLDKTFQSESWGKLIMSGNKGKFKNNYDEIAVTQKTEIYMEKDGYTHGFHKCLSVDGARLEGLYTHVAPNWGKDPKLNYLDNSGCQFVIEFKKNGTFDDKGIFSTNLNHCSGGKGTYSIENYTIILKYDDGRVVQRLFSAPPTRNISNYDETVFVGGTPYYKKVK
;
A
#
# COMPACT_ATOMS: atom_id res chain seq x y z
N MET A 1 40.93 22.06 58.61
CA MET A 1 39.58 21.57 58.18
C MET A 1 39.46 21.79 56.67
N LYS A 2 39.50 20.70 55.88
CA LYS A 2 39.32 20.73 54.42
C LYS A 2 37.90 20.26 54.14
N THR A 3 37.05 21.16 53.66
CA THR A 3 35.66 20.91 53.30
C THR A 3 35.63 20.31 51.89
N TYR A 4 35.29 19.05 51.75
CA TYR A 4 35.06 18.39 50.44
C TYR A 4 33.65 18.74 49.96
N PHE A 5 33.55 19.43 48.82
CA PHE A 5 32.34 19.75 48.12
C PHE A 5 32.02 18.55 47.19
N ILE A 6 31.09 17.69 47.60
CA ILE A 6 30.59 16.57 46.77
C ILE A 6 29.56 17.13 45.82
N ILE A 7 29.96 17.32 44.55
CA ILE A 7 29.01 17.62 43.46
C ILE A 7 28.33 16.33 43.08
N LEU A 8 27.10 16.16 43.57
CA LEU A 8 26.21 15.08 43.15
C LEU A 8 25.69 15.39 41.74
N PHE A 9 26.32 14.78 40.72
CA PHE A 9 25.85 14.88 39.34
C PHE A 9 24.60 14.02 39.20
N PHE A 10 23.42 14.66 39.27
CA PHE A 10 22.16 14.03 38.93
C PHE A 10 22.16 13.77 37.39
N ILE A 11 22.51 12.55 36.99
CA ILE A 11 22.27 12.07 35.64
C ILE A 11 20.77 11.87 35.51
N ILE A 12 20.07 12.89 35.03
CA ILE A 12 18.70 12.75 34.56
C ILE A 12 18.80 11.94 33.25
N SER A 13 18.69 10.63 33.36
CA SER A 13 18.45 9.77 32.22
C SER A 13 17.07 10.12 31.68
N ASN A 14 17.02 11.06 30.72
CA ASN A 14 15.88 11.22 29.85
C ASN A 14 15.71 9.90 29.11
N LEU A 15 14.78 9.06 29.54
CA LEU A 15 14.26 7.95 28.78
C LEU A 15 13.61 8.56 27.54
N PHE A 16 14.38 8.78 26.50
CA PHE A 16 13.85 9.07 25.17
C PHE A 16 13.07 7.83 24.75
N PHE A 17 11.77 7.85 24.97
CA PHE A 17 10.90 6.89 24.29
C PHE A 17 11.00 7.19 22.81
N SER A 18 11.68 6.33 22.08
CA SER A 18 11.80 6.44 20.63
C SER A 18 10.41 6.36 20.02
N GLN A 19 9.96 7.47 19.44
CA GLN A 19 8.77 7.45 18.59
C GLN A 19 9.11 6.66 17.33
N GLU A 20 8.24 5.74 16.97
CA GLU A 20 8.30 5.04 15.69
C GLU A 20 7.36 5.69 14.69
N LYS A 21 7.64 5.44 13.42
CA LYS A 21 6.82 5.92 12.30
C LYS A 21 6.31 4.75 11.50
N PHE A 22 5.02 4.81 11.14
CA PHE A 22 4.44 3.94 10.15
C PHE A 22 3.54 4.77 9.23
N ASP A 23 3.89 4.81 7.95
CA ASP A 23 3.19 5.59 6.92
C ASP A 23 3.00 7.07 7.33
N ILE A 24 1.77 7.48 7.61
CA ILE A 24 1.38 8.85 7.93
C ILE A 24 1.26 9.14 9.44
N VAL A 25 1.60 8.19 10.29
CA VAL A 25 1.53 8.34 11.75
C VAL A 25 2.88 8.13 12.42
N THR A 26 3.06 8.80 13.55
CA THR A 26 4.09 8.49 14.54
C THR A 26 3.42 8.03 15.83
N PHE A 27 4.05 7.15 16.58
CA PHE A 27 3.51 6.56 17.80
C PHE A 27 4.61 6.05 18.72
N GLN A 28 4.26 5.73 19.97
CA GLN A 28 5.12 5.00 20.88
C GLN A 28 4.73 3.52 20.86
N PRO A 29 5.64 2.60 20.47
CA PRO A 29 5.32 1.18 20.46
C PRO A 29 5.00 0.67 21.87
N PRO A 30 4.00 -0.21 22.01
CA PRO A 30 3.68 -0.79 23.31
C PRO A 30 4.81 -1.68 23.79
N LYS A 31 5.19 -1.55 25.06
CA LYS A 31 6.33 -2.31 25.64
C LYS A 31 5.99 -3.79 25.80
N ASN A 32 6.94 -4.64 25.45
CA ASN A 32 6.83 -6.10 25.60
C ASN A 32 5.68 -6.72 24.78
N TRP A 33 5.31 -6.10 23.66
CA TRP A 33 4.41 -6.68 22.68
C TRP A 33 5.22 -7.27 21.53
N ALA A 34 4.76 -8.38 20.98
CA ALA A 34 5.32 -8.91 19.74
C ALA A 34 4.96 -7.94 18.60
N LYS A 35 5.92 -7.70 17.69
CA LYS A 35 5.78 -6.80 16.56
C LYS A 35 5.95 -7.56 15.26
N SER A 36 5.06 -7.35 14.31
CA SER A 36 5.15 -7.88 12.95
C SER A 36 4.86 -6.76 11.95
N THR A 37 5.61 -6.71 10.88
CA THR A 37 5.48 -5.67 9.85
C THR A 37 5.43 -6.30 8.47
N THR A 38 4.47 -5.84 7.66
CA THR A 38 4.37 -6.12 6.23
C THR A 38 4.48 -4.81 5.44
N SER A 39 4.37 -4.86 4.12
CA SER A 39 4.26 -3.64 3.30
C SER A 39 3.02 -2.81 3.59
N GLU A 40 1.95 -3.45 4.05
CA GLU A 40 0.61 -2.84 4.19
C GLU A 40 0.16 -2.70 5.64
N THR A 41 0.80 -3.41 6.58
CA THR A 41 0.37 -3.44 7.98
C THR A 41 1.54 -3.43 8.94
N LEU A 42 1.29 -2.83 10.10
CA LEU A 42 2.11 -2.96 11.30
C LEU A 42 1.22 -3.52 12.41
N THR A 43 1.59 -4.66 12.97
CA THR A 43 0.81 -5.36 13.98
C THR A 43 1.60 -5.48 15.28
N PHE A 44 0.96 -5.17 16.38
CA PHE A 44 1.40 -5.47 17.74
C PHE A 44 0.46 -6.51 18.35
N SER A 45 1.02 -7.54 18.98
CA SER A 45 0.22 -8.59 19.63
C SER A 45 0.77 -8.95 21.00
N LYS A 46 -0.12 -9.28 21.90
CA LYS A 46 0.17 -9.77 23.24
C LYS A 46 -0.86 -10.80 23.65
N ASP A 47 -0.39 -11.87 24.26
CA ASP A 47 -1.18 -12.91 24.85
C ASP A 47 -0.65 -13.25 26.24
N ASP A 48 -1.48 -13.89 27.05
CA ASP A 48 -1.09 -14.41 28.36
C ASP A 48 -1.34 -15.93 28.47
N THR A 49 -0.86 -16.53 29.54
CA THR A 49 -0.99 -17.97 29.80
C THR A 49 -2.43 -18.43 30.04
N ASN A 50 -3.37 -17.50 30.21
CA ASN A 50 -4.80 -17.78 30.43
C ASN A 50 -5.60 -17.77 29.14
N GLY A 51 -4.94 -17.56 27.98
CA GLY A 51 -5.61 -17.46 26.67
C GLY A 51 -6.22 -16.09 26.40
N ASN A 52 -5.90 -15.06 27.21
CA ASN A 52 -6.24 -13.68 26.89
C ASN A 52 -5.31 -13.15 25.82
N PHE A 53 -5.86 -12.40 24.87
CA PHE A 53 -5.10 -11.81 23.78
C PHE A 53 -5.57 -10.38 23.46
N CYS A 54 -4.64 -9.61 22.89
CA CYS A 54 -4.94 -8.37 22.18
C CYS A 54 -4.01 -8.24 20.95
N VAL A 55 -4.61 -7.92 19.82
CA VAL A 55 -3.90 -7.67 18.54
C VAL A 55 -4.32 -6.29 18.04
N MET A 56 -3.35 -5.41 17.82
CA MET A 56 -3.53 -4.07 17.27
C MET A 56 -2.85 -3.99 15.92
N THR A 57 -3.60 -3.74 14.86
CA THR A 57 -3.08 -3.65 13.50
C THR A 57 -3.33 -2.27 12.92
N LEU A 58 -2.24 -1.58 12.57
CA LEU A 58 -2.27 -0.35 11.79
C LEU A 58 -2.21 -0.74 10.31
N TYR A 59 -3.15 -0.26 9.54
CA TYR A 59 -3.16 -0.41 8.08
C TYR A 59 -2.55 0.83 7.43
N LYS A 60 -1.78 0.65 6.39
CA LYS A 60 -1.27 1.76 5.59
C LYS A 60 -2.42 2.64 5.10
N SER A 61 -2.18 3.94 5.00
CA SER A 61 -3.20 4.87 4.52
C SER A 61 -3.56 4.59 3.06
N ILE A 62 -4.84 4.74 2.78
CA ILE A 62 -5.41 4.58 1.43
C ILE A 62 -6.19 5.82 1.04
N GLU A 63 -6.48 5.95 -0.25
CA GLU A 63 -7.40 6.98 -0.73
C GLU A 63 -8.80 6.75 -0.17
N ALA A 64 -9.50 7.83 0.13
CA ALA A 64 -10.80 7.81 0.79
C ALA A 64 -11.73 8.91 0.25
N GLY A 65 -13.02 8.78 0.53
CA GLY A 65 -13.98 9.87 0.30
C GLY A 65 -13.83 11.00 1.32
N ASN A 66 -14.56 12.10 1.10
CA ASN A 66 -14.58 13.23 2.02
C ASN A 66 -15.57 13.05 3.20
N ASP A 67 -16.25 11.92 3.27
CA ASP A 67 -17.21 11.59 4.32
C ASP A 67 -16.60 10.53 5.25
N ALA A 68 -16.16 10.96 6.42
CA ALA A 68 -15.48 10.10 7.39
C ALA A 68 -16.35 8.93 7.87
N LYS A 69 -17.68 9.15 8.00
CA LYS A 69 -18.61 8.08 8.41
C LYS A 69 -18.69 7.00 7.34
N LYS A 70 -18.78 7.37 6.07
CA LYS A 70 -18.79 6.41 4.95
C LYS A 70 -17.46 5.66 4.85
N ASN A 71 -16.33 6.34 5.05
CA ASN A 71 -15.02 5.72 5.09
C ASN A 71 -14.95 4.65 6.18
N PHE A 72 -15.49 4.96 7.36
CA PHE A 72 -15.60 3.99 8.45
C PHE A 72 -16.49 2.81 8.06
N ASP A 73 -17.69 3.05 7.52
CA ASP A 73 -18.63 1.99 7.17
C ASP A 73 -18.05 1.01 6.15
N ILE A 74 -17.31 1.51 5.15
CA ILE A 74 -16.59 0.71 4.15
C ILE A 74 -15.51 -0.14 4.85
N SER A 75 -14.70 0.49 5.69
CA SER A 75 -13.61 -0.20 6.41
C SER A 75 -14.18 -1.23 7.39
N TRP A 76 -15.27 -0.91 8.10
CA TRP A 76 -15.95 -1.83 9.00
C TRP A 76 -16.43 -3.08 8.27
N LYS A 77 -17.09 -2.89 7.13
CA LYS A 77 -17.57 -4.00 6.31
C LYS A 77 -16.42 -4.92 5.88
N SER A 78 -15.36 -4.36 5.31
CA SER A 78 -14.27 -5.16 4.72
C SER A 78 -13.31 -5.76 5.76
N LEU A 79 -12.96 -5.02 6.81
CA LEU A 79 -11.95 -5.45 7.79
C LEU A 79 -12.55 -6.20 8.98
N VAL A 80 -13.85 -6.03 9.26
CA VAL A 80 -14.49 -6.59 10.44
C VAL A 80 -15.64 -7.53 10.06
N GLN A 81 -16.70 -7.03 9.40
CA GLN A 81 -17.89 -7.83 9.15
C GLN A 81 -17.65 -9.03 8.26
N GLU A 82 -16.94 -8.86 7.13
CA GLU A 82 -16.68 -9.94 6.18
C GLU A 82 -15.73 -10.99 6.76
N ILE A 83 -14.79 -10.57 7.59
CA ILE A 83 -13.77 -11.44 8.18
C ILE A 83 -14.32 -12.17 9.42
N LEU A 84 -14.92 -11.42 10.35
CA LEU A 84 -15.33 -11.95 11.65
C LEU A 84 -16.80 -12.35 11.72
N LYS A 85 -17.58 -12.10 10.65
CA LYS A 85 -19.02 -12.38 10.58
C LYS A 85 -19.81 -11.71 11.72
N THR A 86 -19.43 -10.51 12.10
CA THR A 86 -20.02 -9.75 13.20
C THR A 86 -21.13 -8.80 12.75
N SER A 87 -21.80 -8.16 13.69
CA SER A 87 -22.89 -7.20 13.48
C SER A 87 -22.36 -5.82 13.04
N ASN A 88 -23.28 -4.88 12.83
CA ASN A 88 -22.93 -3.46 12.68
C ASN A 88 -22.22 -2.94 13.94
N ALA A 89 -21.34 -1.95 13.72
CA ALA A 89 -20.61 -1.33 14.82
C ALA A 89 -21.51 -0.54 15.76
N ILE A 90 -21.23 -0.64 17.06
CA ILE A 90 -21.71 0.32 18.06
C ILE A 90 -20.75 1.49 18.00
N MET A 91 -21.23 2.65 17.52
CA MET A 91 -20.41 3.82 17.29
C MET A 91 -20.12 4.59 18.57
N GLN A 92 -18.89 5.08 18.69
CA GLN A 92 -18.50 6.09 19.69
C GLN A 92 -18.64 7.51 19.09
N PRO A 93 -18.67 8.57 19.90
CA PRO A 93 -18.57 9.93 19.40
C PRO A 93 -17.33 10.12 18.55
N SER A 94 -17.47 10.80 17.40
CA SER A 94 -16.35 11.12 16.53
C SER A 94 -15.39 12.13 17.19
N ALA A 95 -14.11 12.01 16.90
CA ALA A 95 -13.10 12.96 17.32
C ALA A 95 -12.53 13.71 16.10
N ASN A 96 -12.06 14.94 16.33
CA ASN A 96 -11.35 15.71 15.29
C ASN A 96 -10.06 16.25 15.91
N ASP A 97 -8.94 15.84 15.35
CA ASP A 97 -7.62 16.34 15.72
C ASP A 97 -6.84 16.79 14.49
N ASN A 98 -6.40 18.04 14.49
CA ASN A 98 -5.62 18.64 13.39
C ASN A 98 -6.27 18.48 12.00
N GLY A 99 -7.62 18.41 11.95
CA GLY A 99 -8.41 18.22 10.74
C GLY A 99 -8.49 16.75 10.29
N TRP A 100 -7.98 15.80 11.07
CA TRP A 100 -8.30 14.38 10.94
C TRP A 100 -9.59 14.09 11.68
N GLU A 101 -10.61 13.64 10.97
CA GLU A 101 -11.86 13.19 11.55
C GLU A 101 -11.77 11.67 11.79
N THR A 102 -11.90 11.27 13.05
CA THR A 102 -11.79 9.87 13.49
C THR A 102 -13.15 9.35 13.88
N GLN A 103 -13.56 8.25 13.25
CA GLN A 103 -14.72 7.45 13.59
C GLN A 103 -14.26 6.19 14.31
N ILE A 104 -14.94 5.84 15.41
CA ILE A 104 -14.63 4.66 16.22
C ILE A 104 -15.90 3.84 16.39
N GLY A 105 -15.78 2.55 16.17
CA GLY A 105 -16.89 1.63 16.43
C GLY A 105 -16.41 0.28 16.88
N SER A 106 -17.25 -0.45 17.59
CA SER A 106 -16.95 -1.77 18.13
C SER A 106 -18.12 -2.74 18.01
N ALA A 107 -17.84 -4.03 17.94
CA ALA A 107 -18.82 -5.10 18.08
C ALA A 107 -18.19 -6.37 18.66
N PRO A 108 -18.96 -7.20 19.36
CA PRO A 108 -18.51 -8.52 19.75
C PRO A 108 -18.38 -9.42 18.51
N PHE A 109 -17.46 -10.35 18.53
CA PHE A 109 -17.35 -11.42 17.54
C PHE A 109 -17.25 -12.80 18.19
N ASN A 110 -17.69 -13.80 17.43
CA ASN A 110 -17.49 -15.20 17.74
C ASN A 110 -17.20 -15.92 16.42
N LYS A 111 -15.96 -16.29 16.22
CA LYS A 111 -15.51 -16.96 15.00
C LYS A 111 -14.60 -18.13 15.36
N ASP A 112 -14.94 -19.32 14.85
CA ASP A 112 -14.15 -20.55 15.00
C ASP A 112 -13.82 -20.88 16.48
N GLY A 113 -14.75 -20.55 17.40
CA GLY A 113 -14.60 -20.75 18.84
C GLY A 113 -13.84 -19.61 19.54
N LEU A 114 -13.26 -18.67 18.81
CA LEU A 114 -12.62 -17.49 19.38
C LEU A 114 -13.67 -16.40 19.58
N GLN A 115 -13.83 -15.96 20.84
CA GLN A 115 -14.74 -14.88 21.22
C GLN A 115 -13.97 -13.65 21.64
N GLY A 116 -14.51 -12.46 21.35
CA GLY A 116 -13.88 -11.20 21.73
C GLY A 116 -14.64 -9.99 21.21
N ALA A 117 -13.98 -8.85 21.27
CA ALA A 117 -14.42 -7.59 20.70
C ALA A 117 -13.49 -7.15 19.57
N ALA A 118 -14.09 -6.68 18.47
CA ALA A 118 -13.41 -5.96 17.41
C ALA A 118 -13.68 -4.46 17.57
N ILE A 119 -12.63 -3.65 17.56
CA ILE A 119 -12.69 -2.19 17.64
C ILE A 119 -11.97 -1.66 16.41
N LEU A 120 -12.64 -0.84 15.61
CA LEU A 120 -12.06 -0.18 14.44
C LEU A 120 -12.05 1.33 14.66
N MET A 121 -10.88 1.93 14.44
CA MET A 121 -10.70 3.37 14.27
C MET A 121 -10.40 3.67 12.82
N THR A 122 -11.14 4.59 12.22
CA THR A 122 -10.89 5.10 10.86
C THR A 122 -10.70 6.60 10.94
N SER A 123 -9.51 7.08 10.67
CA SER A 123 -9.19 8.51 10.63
C SER A 123 -9.06 8.98 9.20
N SER A 124 -9.77 10.05 8.83
CA SER A 124 -9.85 10.56 7.45
C SER A 124 -9.54 12.04 7.37
N LYS A 125 -8.79 12.45 6.33
CA LYS A 125 -8.49 13.83 5.99
C LYS A 125 -8.04 13.95 4.54
N ASN A 126 -8.50 14.97 3.81
CA ASN A 126 -8.03 15.31 2.46
C ASN A 126 -7.99 14.10 1.51
N SER A 127 -9.10 13.38 1.42
CA SER A 127 -9.24 12.16 0.59
C SER A 127 -8.26 11.04 0.92
N LYS A 128 -7.75 10.99 2.15
CA LYS A 128 -6.98 9.87 2.69
C LYS A 128 -7.64 9.34 3.96
N MET A 129 -7.52 8.03 4.17
CA MET A 129 -7.88 7.41 5.45
C MET A 129 -6.84 6.40 5.88
N MET A 130 -6.78 6.19 7.19
CA MET A 130 -5.99 5.16 7.83
C MET A 130 -6.84 4.43 8.85
N ASN A 131 -6.66 3.11 8.93
CA ASN A 131 -7.40 2.26 9.84
C ASN A 131 -6.49 1.69 10.92
N ILE A 132 -7.00 1.59 12.14
CA ILE A 132 -6.43 0.81 13.23
C ILE A 132 -7.49 -0.17 13.69
N LEU A 133 -7.22 -1.47 13.53
CA LEU A 133 -8.10 -2.56 13.98
C LEU A 133 -7.53 -3.20 15.23
N ILE A 134 -8.36 -3.34 16.26
CA ILE A 134 -8.02 -4.01 17.51
C ILE A 134 -8.95 -5.18 17.70
N LEU A 135 -8.37 -6.34 17.98
CA LEU A 135 -9.08 -7.56 18.35
C LEU A 135 -8.62 -7.99 19.74
N THR A 136 -9.56 -8.15 20.68
CA THR A 136 -9.23 -8.56 22.05
C THR A 136 -10.37 -9.36 22.67
N ASN A 137 -10.02 -10.26 23.58
CA ASN A 137 -10.99 -11.00 24.39
C ASN A 137 -10.91 -10.65 25.89
N THR A 138 -10.20 -9.58 26.25
CA THR A 138 -9.93 -9.23 27.64
C THR A 138 -9.77 -7.72 27.81
N GLU A 139 -10.05 -7.22 29.01
CA GLU A 139 -9.75 -5.85 29.45
C GLU A 139 -8.34 -5.75 30.09
N ASN A 140 -7.63 -6.86 30.29
CA ASN A 140 -6.33 -6.87 30.95
C ASN A 140 -5.27 -6.00 30.27
N PHE A 141 -5.39 -5.81 28.95
CA PHE A 141 -4.45 -5.01 28.15
C PHE A 141 -4.99 -3.62 27.81
N GLN A 142 -6.14 -3.21 28.40
CA GLN A 142 -6.81 -1.95 28.03
C GLN A 142 -5.91 -0.73 28.25
N ASN A 143 -5.25 -0.61 29.38
CA ASN A 143 -4.38 0.53 29.67
C ASN A 143 -3.21 0.67 28.67
N GLU A 144 -2.64 -0.46 28.25
CA GLU A 144 -1.54 -0.47 27.29
C GLU A 144 -2.04 -0.09 25.89
N MET A 145 -3.21 -0.59 25.51
CA MET A 145 -3.91 -0.26 24.27
C MET A 145 -4.25 1.23 24.21
N GLU A 146 -4.86 1.79 25.25
CA GLU A 146 -5.21 3.21 25.34
C GLU A 146 -3.97 4.08 25.28
N THR A 147 -2.91 3.76 26.04
CA THR A 147 -1.62 4.47 25.98
C THR A 147 -1.03 4.46 24.58
N PHE A 148 -1.10 3.33 23.88
CA PHE A 148 -0.65 3.25 22.50
C PHE A 148 -1.50 4.16 21.59
N LEU A 149 -2.82 4.07 21.66
CA LEU A 149 -3.73 4.88 20.82
C LEU A 149 -3.56 6.38 21.07
N GLU A 150 -3.39 6.81 22.31
CA GLU A 150 -3.11 8.21 22.67
C GLU A 150 -1.78 8.71 22.13
N SER A 151 -0.81 7.81 21.92
CA SER A 151 0.50 8.15 21.36
C SER A 151 0.48 8.33 19.83
N VAL A 152 -0.57 7.86 19.16
CA VAL A 152 -0.70 7.94 17.69
C VAL A 152 -0.94 9.37 17.26
N THR A 153 -0.03 9.93 16.50
CA THR A 153 -0.11 11.30 16.01
C THR A 153 0.02 11.31 14.49
N PHE A 154 -0.94 11.91 13.83
CA PHE A 154 -0.89 12.10 12.38
C PHE A 154 0.12 13.20 12.00
N MET A 155 0.96 12.89 11.03
CA MET A 155 1.89 13.89 10.50
C MET A 155 1.10 15.04 9.86
N LYS A 156 1.62 16.27 10.02
CA LYS A 156 1.04 17.42 9.34
C LYS A 156 1.13 17.20 7.83
N MET A 157 -0.01 17.01 7.18
CA MET A 157 -0.07 17.14 5.73
C MET A 157 -0.01 18.64 5.42
N GLU A 158 1.03 19.08 4.76
CA GLU A 158 1.03 20.41 4.18
C GLU A 158 -0.12 20.48 3.17
N ASN A 159 -1.01 21.44 3.33
CA ASN A 159 -2.08 21.68 2.38
C ASN A 159 -1.42 22.07 1.05
N SER A 160 -1.37 21.14 0.11
CA SER A 160 -0.96 21.41 -1.27
C SER A 160 -2.03 22.21 -2.04
N ASN A 161 -2.60 23.23 -1.38
CA ASN A 161 -3.40 24.29 -2.00
C ASN A 161 -2.54 25.43 -2.56
N SER A 162 -1.26 25.20 -2.81
CA SER A 162 -0.51 26.06 -3.70
C SER A 162 -0.88 25.67 -5.13
N LYS A 163 -1.82 26.43 -5.75
CA LYS A 163 -1.85 26.57 -7.20
C LYS A 163 -0.40 26.67 -7.67
N PRO A 164 0.05 25.84 -8.61
CA PRO A 164 1.37 26.06 -9.20
C PRO A 164 1.31 27.43 -9.87
N ASN A 165 1.94 28.42 -9.23
CA ASN A 165 2.32 29.64 -9.92
C ASN A 165 3.28 29.17 -11.02
N LEU A 166 2.84 29.26 -12.25
CA LEU A 166 3.67 29.11 -13.43
C LEU A 166 4.64 30.31 -13.49
N THR A 167 5.61 30.32 -12.61
CA THR A 167 6.83 31.09 -12.84
C THR A 167 7.65 30.26 -13.80
N ASN A 168 7.85 30.77 -15.00
CA ASN A 168 8.82 30.30 -15.98
C ASN A 168 10.21 30.33 -15.35
N THR A 169 10.54 29.30 -14.59
CA THR A 169 11.91 29.04 -14.20
C THR A 169 12.48 28.17 -15.30
N THR A 170 13.34 28.74 -16.10
CA THR A 170 14.21 28.06 -17.06
C THR A 170 14.91 26.93 -16.30
N SER A 171 14.37 25.72 -16.43
CA SER A 171 14.95 24.53 -15.81
C SER A 171 16.25 24.22 -16.52
N THR A 172 17.35 24.55 -15.88
CA THR A 172 18.62 23.87 -16.14
C THR A 172 18.35 22.36 -16.06
N LYS A 173 18.44 21.68 -17.18
CA LYS A 173 18.37 20.20 -17.26
C LYS A 173 19.42 19.61 -16.33
N LYS A 174 19.08 19.35 -15.10
CA LYS A 174 19.82 18.43 -14.25
C LYS A 174 19.59 17.08 -14.89
N ASN A 175 20.61 16.44 -15.47
CA ASN A 175 20.57 15.07 -15.96
C ASN A 175 20.29 14.15 -14.77
N THR A 176 19.03 14.06 -14.36
CA THR A 176 18.61 13.11 -13.34
C THR A 176 18.57 11.75 -14.00
N VAL A 177 19.50 10.91 -13.62
CA VAL A 177 19.60 9.53 -14.09
C VAL A 177 18.32 8.81 -13.63
N LYS A 178 17.51 8.39 -14.61
CA LYS A 178 16.24 7.70 -14.33
C LYS A 178 16.49 6.30 -13.75
N PRO A 179 15.72 5.87 -12.77
CA PRO A 179 15.77 4.50 -12.26
C PRO A 179 15.17 3.51 -13.27
N VAL A 180 15.47 2.24 -13.07
CA VAL A 180 14.86 1.12 -13.79
C VAL A 180 14.03 0.32 -12.79
N LEU A 181 12.83 -0.08 -13.22
CA LEU A 181 12.00 -0.98 -12.45
C LEU A 181 12.48 -2.43 -12.66
N TRP A 182 12.62 -3.15 -11.57
CA TRP A 182 12.88 -4.59 -11.58
C TRP A 182 11.67 -5.31 -10.99
N ALA A 183 11.35 -6.47 -11.52
CA ALA A 183 10.25 -7.29 -11.05
C ALA A 183 10.73 -8.67 -10.63
N ASN A 184 10.24 -9.14 -9.49
CA ASN A 184 10.35 -10.52 -9.05
C ASN A 184 8.97 -11.17 -9.11
N MET A 185 8.77 -12.07 -10.06
CA MET A 185 7.51 -12.80 -10.19
C MET A 185 7.59 -14.10 -9.39
N LYS A 186 6.61 -14.32 -8.54
CA LYS A 186 6.48 -15.53 -7.73
C LYS A 186 5.05 -15.99 -7.67
N TYR A 187 4.83 -17.28 -7.37
CA TYR A 187 3.51 -17.82 -7.08
C TYR A 187 3.36 -17.96 -5.57
N MET A 188 2.23 -17.53 -5.06
CA MET A 188 1.88 -17.73 -3.66
C MET A 188 0.58 -18.53 -3.56
N PRO A 189 0.38 -19.32 -2.50
CA PRO A 189 -0.90 -19.96 -2.24
C PRO A 189 -2.03 -18.93 -2.30
N LYS A 190 -3.15 -19.27 -2.92
CA LYS A 190 -4.35 -18.42 -2.90
C LYS A 190 -4.92 -18.32 -1.49
N ASP A 191 -4.80 -19.41 -0.74
CA ASP A 191 -5.14 -19.49 0.67
C ASP A 191 -4.00 -20.21 1.39
N PHE A 192 -3.48 -19.62 2.48
CA PHE A 192 -2.41 -20.23 3.28
C PHE A 192 -2.89 -21.43 4.09
N TYR A 193 -4.19 -21.53 4.34
CA TYR A 193 -4.81 -22.61 5.11
C TYR A 193 -5.41 -23.71 4.23
N ASP A 194 -5.58 -23.44 2.93
CA ASP A 194 -6.07 -24.42 1.94
C ASP A 194 -5.08 -24.54 0.77
N ILE A 195 -4.15 -25.48 0.88
CA ILE A 195 -3.17 -25.79 -0.17
C ILE A 195 -3.83 -26.29 -1.46
N THR A 196 -5.10 -26.75 -1.40
CA THR A 196 -5.84 -27.20 -2.58
C THR A 196 -6.45 -26.04 -3.37
N ALA A 197 -6.53 -24.85 -2.79
CA ALA A 197 -7.02 -23.64 -3.45
C ALA A 197 -6.13 -23.18 -4.63
N GLY A 198 -4.95 -23.79 -4.82
CA GLY A 198 -3.99 -23.46 -5.85
C GLY A 198 -3.19 -22.22 -5.55
N THR A 199 -2.43 -21.74 -6.54
CA THR A 199 -1.54 -20.57 -6.41
C THR A 199 -2.04 -19.39 -7.25
N LYS A 200 -1.60 -18.19 -6.86
CA LYS A 200 -1.78 -16.94 -7.62
C LYS A 200 -0.42 -16.31 -7.90
N PRO A 201 -0.21 -15.73 -9.10
CA PRO A 201 0.99 -14.97 -9.37
C PRO A 201 0.99 -13.66 -8.57
N ILE A 202 2.14 -13.34 -8.00
CA ILE A 202 2.43 -12.05 -7.36
C ILE A 202 3.69 -11.50 -8.02
N THR A 203 3.72 -10.19 -8.20
CA THR A 203 4.89 -9.49 -8.74
C THR A 203 5.30 -8.41 -7.76
N ASP A 204 6.48 -8.57 -7.17
CA ASP A 204 7.10 -7.53 -6.36
C ASP A 204 7.95 -6.64 -7.26
N PHE A 205 7.79 -5.33 -7.14
CA PHE A 205 8.55 -4.37 -7.92
C PHE A 205 9.60 -3.67 -7.06
N TYR A 206 10.79 -3.51 -7.62
CA TYR A 206 11.96 -2.87 -7.03
C TYR A 206 12.38 -1.70 -7.89
N VAL A 207 12.65 -0.55 -7.29
CA VAL A 207 13.21 0.60 -8.00
C VAL A 207 14.73 0.54 -7.90
N VAL A 208 15.44 0.54 -9.02
CA VAL A 208 16.90 0.41 -9.05
C VAL A 208 17.51 1.55 -9.85
N TYR A 209 18.37 2.32 -9.21
CA TYR A 209 19.14 3.38 -9.87
C TYR A 209 20.45 2.83 -10.48
N PRO A 210 20.99 3.46 -11.54
CA PRO A 210 22.21 3.00 -12.18
C PRO A 210 23.44 2.93 -11.27
N ASN A 211 23.47 3.70 -10.18
CA ASN A 211 24.51 3.64 -9.17
C ASN A 211 24.36 2.47 -8.18
N GLY A 212 23.37 1.60 -8.39
CA GLY A 212 23.06 0.45 -7.55
C GLY A 212 22.20 0.76 -6.33
N ASP A 213 21.80 2.01 -6.08
CA ASP A 213 20.82 2.27 -5.04
C ASP A 213 19.49 1.61 -5.43
N TYR A 214 18.84 0.93 -4.48
CA TYR A 214 17.55 0.33 -4.72
C TYR A 214 16.57 0.58 -3.58
N LEU A 215 15.28 0.57 -3.92
CA LEU A 215 14.17 0.58 -3.00
C LEU A 215 13.33 -0.67 -3.24
N PRO A 216 13.14 -1.56 -2.24
CA PRO A 216 12.17 -2.65 -2.32
C PRO A 216 10.74 -2.09 -2.27
N ASN A 217 9.79 -2.82 -2.84
CA ASN A 217 8.38 -2.44 -2.85
C ASN A 217 8.18 -1.04 -3.45
N ALA A 218 8.30 -0.96 -4.79
CA ALA A 218 8.09 0.29 -5.52
C ALA A 218 6.76 0.95 -5.10
N PRO A 219 6.74 2.29 -4.91
CA PRO A 219 5.53 3.00 -4.46
C PRO A 219 4.34 2.74 -5.38
N TYR A 220 3.18 2.48 -4.78
CA TYR A 220 1.91 2.27 -5.49
C TYR A 220 1.54 3.43 -6.41
N GLU A 221 1.84 4.67 -6.00
CA GLU A 221 1.58 5.91 -6.73
C GLU A 221 2.55 6.13 -7.91
N GLY A 222 3.56 5.26 -8.09
CA GLY A 222 4.58 5.40 -9.12
C GLY A 222 5.85 6.07 -8.64
N ILE A 223 6.80 6.24 -9.56
CA ILE A 223 8.17 6.65 -9.22
C ILE A 223 8.61 7.95 -9.91
N ILE A 224 7.70 8.68 -10.54
CA ILE A 224 8.04 9.90 -11.29
C ILE A 224 8.64 11.00 -10.38
N ASN A 225 8.19 11.08 -9.13
CA ASN A 225 8.66 12.06 -8.15
C ASN A 225 9.38 11.40 -6.98
N LEU A 226 9.87 10.16 -7.17
CA LEU A 226 10.53 9.42 -6.10
C LEU A 226 11.88 10.05 -5.77
N ASP A 227 12.09 10.38 -4.51
CA ASP A 227 13.38 10.77 -3.95
C ASP A 227 13.79 9.84 -2.79
N LYS A 228 15.04 10.00 -2.33
CA LYS A 228 15.59 9.15 -1.27
C LYS A 228 15.06 9.44 0.14
N THR A 229 14.26 10.48 0.31
CA THR A 229 13.60 10.74 1.60
C THR A 229 12.39 9.85 1.78
N PHE A 230 11.82 9.36 0.66
CA PHE A 230 10.76 8.35 0.70
C PHE A 230 11.31 7.04 1.27
N GLN A 231 10.73 6.54 2.37
CA GLN A 231 11.15 5.31 3.05
C GLN A 231 12.69 5.24 3.24
N SER A 232 13.28 6.30 3.77
CA SER A 232 14.75 6.49 3.82
C SER A 232 15.52 5.29 4.38
N GLU A 233 14.93 4.55 5.31
CA GLU A 233 15.55 3.38 5.95
C GLU A 233 15.49 2.10 5.09
N SER A 234 14.58 2.05 4.11
CA SER A 234 14.39 0.87 3.25
C SER A 234 15.37 0.83 2.07
N TRP A 235 16.06 1.95 1.80
CA TRP A 235 17.04 2.01 0.72
C TRP A 235 18.23 1.10 0.99
N GLY A 236 18.72 0.48 -0.08
CA GLY A 236 19.86 -0.41 -0.03
C GLY A 236 20.73 -0.33 -1.27
N LYS A 237 21.58 -1.32 -1.45
CA LYS A 237 22.47 -1.48 -2.59
C LYS A 237 22.22 -2.80 -3.32
N LEU A 238 22.06 -2.70 -4.63
CA LEU A 238 22.18 -3.82 -5.53
C LEU A 238 23.63 -3.99 -5.92
N ILE A 239 24.21 -5.13 -5.60
CA ILE A 239 25.58 -5.50 -5.95
C ILE A 239 25.50 -6.65 -6.94
N MET A 240 25.94 -6.43 -8.19
CA MET A 240 25.90 -7.43 -9.26
C MET A 240 27.28 -7.87 -9.68
N SER A 241 27.39 -9.17 -10.01
CA SER A 241 28.53 -9.77 -10.70
C SER A 241 27.99 -10.63 -11.85
N GLY A 242 28.03 -10.08 -13.07
CA GLY A 242 27.32 -10.65 -14.22
C GLY A 242 25.80 -10.64 -14.00
N ASN A 243 25.17 -11.81 -14.14
CA ASN A 243 23.73 -11.97 -13.93
C ASN A 243 23.34 -12.40 -12.50
N LYS A 244 24.30 -12.55 -11.59
CA LYS A 244 24.08 -12.88 -10.20
C LYS A 244 24.47 -11.71 -9.30
N GLY A 245 23.82 -11.58 -8.17
CA GLY A 245 24.10 -10.52 -7.22
C GLY A 245 23.25 -10.63 -5.98
N LYS A 246 23.12 -9.50 -5.30
CA LYS A 246 22.28 -9.37 -4.11
C LYS A 246 21.74 -7.97 -3.94
N PHE A 247 20.49 -7.87 -3.51
CA PHE A 247 19.92 -6.71 -2.88
C PHE A 247 20.27 -6.75 -1.39
N LYS A 248 20.85 -5.70 -0.89
CA LYS A 248 21.22 -5.59 0.53
C LYS A 248 20.83 -4.23 1.08
N ASN A 249 20.05 -4.23 2.14
CA ASN A 249 19.72 -3.06 2.95
C ASN A 249 20.05 -3.32 4.42
N ASN A 250 19.60 -2.49 5.33
CA ASN A 250 19.87 -2.61 6.77
C ASN A 250 19.13 -3.80 7.42
N TYR A 251 18.11 -4.34 6.76
CA TYR A 251 17.20 -5.34 7.33
C TYR A 251 17.32 -6.71 6.67
N ASP A 252 17.70 -6.75 5.38
CA ASP A 252 17.61 -7.97 4.59
C ASP A 252 18.70 -8.03 3.51
N GLU A 253 19.02 -9.26 3.12
CA GLU A 253 19.91 -9.56 2.00
C GLU A 253 19.24 -10.63 1.11
N ILE A 254 18.82 -10.22 -0.08
CA ILE A 254 18.11 -11.08 -1.03
C ILE A 254 19.03 -11.41 -2.19
N ALA A 255 19.27 -12.71 -2.41
CA ALA A 255 20.02 -13.17 -3.58
C ALA A 255 19.28 -12.82 -4.88
N VAL A 256 20.01 -12.30 -5.85
CA VAL A 256 19.49 -11.88 -7.15
C VAL A 256 20.09 -12.77 -8.24
N THR A 257 19.21 -13.35 -9.05
CA THR A 257 19.60 -13.90 -10.35
C THR A 257 18.79 -13.16 -11.42
N GLN A 258 19.47 -12.35 -12.23
CA GLN A 258 18.80 -11.65 -13.32
C GLN A 258 18.46 -12.63 -14.43
N LYS A 259 17.19 -12.65 -14.83
CA LYS A 259 16.67 -13.44 -15.94
C LYS A 259 16.29 -12.54 -17.10
N THR A 260 16.48 -13.00 -18.31
CA THR A 260 16.11 -12.29 -19.55
C THR A 260 14.78 -12.75 -20.12
N GLU A 261 14.33 -13.94 -19.71
CA GLU A 261 13.05 -14.53 -20.11
C GLU A 261 12.25 -14.95 -18.89
N ILE A 262 10.93 -14.85 -19.00
CA ILE A 262 10.02 -15.36 -17.98
C ILE A 262 9.70 -16.80 -18.35
N TYR A 263 10.07 -17.73 -17.48
CA TYR A 263 9.72 -19.14 -17.60
C TYR A 263 9.40 -19.71 -16.22
N MET A 264 8.59 -20.76 -16.21
CA MET A 264 8.31 -21.51 -14.99
C MET A 264 9.40 -22.55 -14.77
N GLU A 265 9.94 -22.60 -13.57
CA GLU A 265 10.83 -23.67 -13.13
C GLU A 265 10.04 -24.97 -12.90
N LYS A 266 10.72 -26.09 -12.68
CA LYS A 266 10.10 -27.39 -12.47
C LYS A 266 9.18 -27.45 -11.24
N ASP A 267 9.43 -26.60 -10.26
CA ASP A 267 8.62 -26.45 -9.05
C ASP A 267 7.37 -25.59 -9.25
N GLY A 268 7.14 -25.07 -10.46
CA GLY A 268 6.01 -24.19 -10.79
C GLY A 268 6.21 -22.73 -10.42
N TYR A 269 7.42 -22.34 -9.98
CA TYR A 269 7.75 -20.96 -9.63
C TYR A 269 8.69 -20.32 -10.65
N THR A 270 8.58 -19.00 -10.82
CA THR A 270 9.59 -18.22 -11.53
C THR A 270 10.61 -17.74 -10.49
N HIS A 271 11.85 -18.18 -10.62
CA HIS A 271 12.93 -17.72 -9.76
C HIS A 271 13.78 -16.70 -10.48
N GLY A 272 13.99 -15.55 -9.89
CA GLY A 272 14.86 -14.52 -10.40
C GLY A 272 14.18 -13.19 -10.66
N PHE A 273 15.00 -12.23 -10.97
CA PHE A 273 14.59 -10.85 -11.16
C PHE A 273 14.68 -10.48 -12.64
N HIS A 274 13.71 -9.69 -13.09
CA HIS A 274 13.63 -9.22 -14.46
C HIS A 274 13.67 -7.70 -14.51
N LYS A 275 14.48 -7.14 -15.39
CA LYS A 275 14.40 -5.70 -15.68
C LYS A 275 13.16 -5.44 -16.51
N CYS A 276 12.34 -4.50 -16.04
CA CYS A 276 11.22 -3.98 -16.82
C CYS A 276 11.75 -3.06 -17.93
N LEU A 277 11.19 -3.16 -19.12
CA LEU A 277 11.48 -2.25 -20.20
C LEU A 277 10.83 -0.88 -19.94
N SER A 278 11.41 0.18 -20.52
CA SER A 278 10.81 1.52 -20.42
C SER A 278 9.41 1.53 -21.02
N VAL A 279 8.53 2.26 -20.35
CA VAL A 279 7.14 2.49 -20.74
C VAL A 279 6.87 3.95 -21.08
N ASP A 280 7.91 4.78 -21.11
CA ASP A 280 7.81 6.22 -21.34
C ASP A 280 7.10 6.52 -22.66
N GLY A 281 6.08 7.37 -22.60
CA GLY A 281 5.29 7.78 -23.76
C GLY A 281 4.37 6.71 -24.34
N ALA A 282 4.26 5.55 -23.69
CA ALA A 282 3.38 4.47 -24.17
C ALA A 282 1.93 4.94 -24.30
N ARG A 283 1.25 4.39 -25.30
CA ARG A 283 -0.17 4.63 -25.57
C ARG A 283 -0.90 3.30 -25.59
N LEU A 284 -1.88 3.19 -24.70
CA LEU A 284 -2.73 2.02 -24.58
C LEU A 284 -3.97 2.17 -25.47
N GLU A 285 -4.52 1.05 -25.90
CA GLU A 285 -5.80 1.00 -26.62
C GLU A 285 -6.60 -0.21 -26.17
N GLY A 286 -7.82 0.03 -25.71
CA GLY A 286 -8.77 -1.02 -25.33
C GLY A 286 -9.28 -0.89 -23.93
N LEU A 287 -10.08 -1.86 -23.55
CA LEU A 287 -10.73 -1.96 -22.25
C LEU A 287 -9.89 -2.85 -21.32
N TYR A 288 -9.58 -2.35 -20.13
CA TYR A 288 -8.76 -3.06 -19.14
C TYR A 288 -9.52 -3.26 -17.83
N THR A 289 -9.24 -4.38 -17.17
CA THR A 289 -9.79 -4.73 -15.85
C THR A 289 -8.77 -5.50 -15.03
N HIS A 290 -8.80 -5.34 -13.70
CA HIS A 290 -8.00 -6.15 -12.78
C HIS A 290 -8.67 -7.49 -12.43
N VAL A 291 -9.91 -7.71 -12.88
CA VAL A 291 -10.60 -9.00 -12.70
C VAL A 291 -9.97 -10.01 -13.65
N ALA A 292 -9.30 -11.01 -13.10
CA ALA A 292 -8.66 -12.05 -13.90
C ALA A 292 -9.68 -12.77 -14.79
N PRO A 293 -9.37 -13.02 -16.06
CA PRO A 293 -10.25 -13.81 -16.90
C PRO A 293 -10.41 -15.21 -16.30
N ASN A 294 -11.65 -15.62 -16.08
CA ASN A 294 -11.96 -17.00 -15.70
C ASN A 294 -11.71 -17.87 -16.91
N TRP A 295 -10.57 -18.54 -16.96
CA TRP A 295 -10.27 -19.53 -17.99
C TRP A 295 -11.36 -20.60 -18.01
N GLY A 296 -12.26 -20.54 -18.99
CA GLY A 296 -13.34 -21.53 -19.23
C GLY A 296 -14.76 -21.07 -18.95
N LYS A 297 -15.01 -19.84 -18.55
CA LYS A 297 -16.35 -19.26 -18.43
C LYS A 297 -16.48 -17.97 -19.25
N ASP A 298 -17.65 -17.83 -19.88
CA ASP A 298 -18.14 -16.80 -20.79
C ASP A 298 -17.40 -15.43 -20.69
N PRO A 299 -16.83 -14.91 -21.80
CA PRO A 299 -16.25 -13.57 -21.87
C PRO A 299 -17.25 -12.42 -21.62
N LYS A 300 -18.53 -12.71 -21.49
CA LYS A 300 -19.58 -11.77 -21.05
C LYS A 300 -19.66 -11.60 -19.55
N LEU A 301 -18.59 -11.93 -18.81
CA LEU A 301 -18.53 -11.68 -17.37
C LEU A 301 -19.00 -10.26 -17.07
N ASN A 302 -20.05 -10.18 -16.28
CA ASN A 302 -20.50 -8.96 -15.64
C ASN A 302 -19.33 -8.45 -14.78
N TYR A 303 -18.56 -7.48 -15.30
CA TYR A 303 -17.55 -6.75 -14.54
C TYR A 303 -18.22 -5.79 -13.54
N LEU A 304 -19.47 -6.08 -13.20
CA LEU A 304 -20.23 -5.43 -12.18
C LEU A 304 -19.97 -6.16 -10.86
N ASP A 305 -19.61 -5.41 -9.84
CA ASP A 305 -19.73 -5.93 -8.48
C ASP A 305 -21.18 -5.94 -8.02
N ASN A 306 -21.43 -6.40 -6.80
CA ASN A 306 -22.76 -6.38 -6.20
C ASN A 306 -23.36 -4.97 -6.01
N SER A 307 -22.53 -3.92 -6.15
CA SER A 307 -22.95 -2.50 -6.12
C SER A 307 -23.32 -1.95 -7.50
N GLY A 308 -23.10 -2.74 -8.57
CA GLY A 308 -23.31 -2.31 -9.96
C GLY A 308 -22.12 -1.56 -10.56
N CYS A 309 -20.98 -1.48 -9.88
CA CYS A 309 -19.77 -0.83 -10.37
C CYS A 309 -19.07 -1.66 -11.45
N GLN A 310 -18.64 -1.00 -12.51
CA GLN A 310 -17.82 -1.63 -13.54
C GLN A 310 -16.34 -1.40 -13.23
N PHE A 311 -15.63 -2.47 -12.86
CA PHE A 311 -14.17 -2.40 -12.64
C PHE A 311 -13.41 -2.45 -13.96
N VAL A 312 -13.66 -1.46 -14.83
CA VAL A 312 -13.01 -1.33 -16.14
C VAL A 312 -12.61 0.11 -16.43
N ILE A 313 -11.55 0.24 -17.22
CA ILE A 313 -11.13 1.51 -17.82
C ILE A 313 -10.84 1.30 -19.29
N GLU A 314 -11.32 2.20 -20.14
CA GLU A 314 -11.01 2.24 -21.55
C GLU A 314 -9.91 3.26 -21.82
N PHE A 315 -8.79 2.82 -22.38
CA PHE A 315 -7.75 3.69 -22.87
C PHE A 315 -7.84 3.84 -24.39
N LYS A 316 -7.46 5.03 -24.89
CA LYS A 316 -7.40 5.34 -26.32
C LYS A 316 -5.99 5.81 -26.70
N LYS A 317 -5.55 5.47 -27.89
CA LYS A 317 -4.20 5.84 -28.42
C LYS A 317 -3.95 7.34 -28.43
N ASN A 318 -4.99 8.16 -28.53
CA ASN A 318 -4.87 9.61 -28.49
C ASN A 318 -4.53 10.18 -27.10
N GLY A 319 -4.35 9.31 -26.08
CA GLY A 319 -4.02 9.72 -24.73
C GLY A 319 -5.24 10.10 -23.87
N THR A 320 -6.46 9.76 -24.30
CA THR A 320 -7.66 9.90 -23.46
C THR A 320 -8.07 8.57 -22.83
N PHE A 321 -8.86 8.65 -21.76
CA PHE A 321 -9.44 7.47 -21.11
C PHE A 321 -10.89 7.70 -20.70
N ASP A 322 -11.60 6.60 -20.45
CA ASP A 322 -12.95 6.57 -19.86
C ASP A 322 -12.94 5.50 -18.75
N ASP A 323 -12.86 5.95 -17.51
CA ASP A 323 -12.91 5.11 -16.31
C ASP A 323 -14.36 4.86 -15.91
N LYS A 324 -14.75 3.60 -15.79
CA LYS A 324 -16.10 3.20 -15.37
C LYS A 324 -16.20 2.94 -13.86
N GLY A 325 -15.16 3.29 -13.11
CA GLY A 325 -15.10 3.16 -11.66
C GLY A 325 -13.97 2.29 -11.14
N ILE A 326 -13.02 1.84 -11.99
CA ILE A 326 -11.92 0.99 -11.54
C ILE A 326 -10.97 1.72 -10.57
N PHE A 327 -10.85 3.04 -10.69
CA PHE A 327 -10.13 3.90 -9.76
C PHE A 327 -11.06 4.63 -8.80
N SER A 328 -12.33 4.18 -8.69
CA SER A 328 -13.25 4.73 -7.69
C SER A 328 -12.78 4.35 -6.29
N THR A 329 -12.59 5.34 -5.45
CA THR A 329 -12.31 5.15 -4.03
C THR A 329 -13.60 4.90 -3.22
N ASN A 330 -14.76 5.03 -3.87
CA ASN A 330 -16.07 4.87 -3.26
C ASN A 330 -16.82 3.71 -3.91
N LEU A 331 -16.78 2.54 -3.28
CA LEU A 331 -17.47 1.34 -3.75
C LEU A 331 -19.01 1.49 -3.84
N ASN A 332 -19.60 2.47 -3.15
CA ASN A 332 -21.04 2.74 -3.19
C ASN A 332 -21.44 3.74 -4.29
N HIS A 333 -20.47 4.45 -4.85
CA HIS A 333 -20.67 5.36 -5.97
C HIS A 333 -19.52 5.17 -6.94
N CYS A 334 -19.75 4.40 -8.00
CA CYS A 334 -18.79 4.20 -9.07
C CYS A 334 -18.42 5.54 -9.70
N SER A 335 -17.61 6.32 -9.00
CA SER A 335 -17.14 7.61 -9.50
C SER A 335 -16.08 7.38 -10.56
N GLY A 336 -16.52 6.90 -11.71
CA GLY A 336 -15.74 6.90 -12.92
C GLY A 336 -15.43 8.31 -13.39
N GLY A 337 -15.03 8.44 -14.62
CA GLY A 337 -14.79 9.75 -15.25
C GLY A 337 -13.95 9.60 -16.49
N LYS A 338 -13.88 10.71 -17.23
CA LYS A 338 -13.08 10.81 -18.44
C LYS A 338 -11.93 11.77 -18.21
N GLY A 339 -10.93 11.69 -19.09
CA GLY A 339 -9.81 12.61 -19.02
C GLY A 339 -8.68 12.23 -19.96
N THR A 340 -7.49 12.72 -19.64
CA THR A 340 -6.27 12.44 -20.37
C THR A 340 -5.27 11.69 -19.52
N TYR A 341 -4.43 10.84 -20.15
CA TYR A 341 -3.38 10.14 -19.45
C TYR A 341 -2.02 10.33 -20.10
N SER A 342 -1.00 10.21 -19.28
CA SER A 342 0.39 10.10 -19.72
C SER A 342 1.11 9.00 -18.93
N ILE A 343 2.12 8.41 -19.54
CA ILE A 343 2.97 7.39 -18.90
C ILE A 343 4.40 7.87 -19.00
N GLU A 344 5.04 8.03 -17.86
CA GLU A 344 6.42 8.48 -17.76
C GLU A 344 7.08 7.90 -16.51
N ASN A 345 8.34 7.47 -16.64
CA ASN A 345 9.14 6.94 -15.54
C ASN A 345 8.38 5.92 -14.69
N TYR A 346 7.84 4.88 -15.36
CA TYR A 346 7.03 3.82 -14.72
C TYR A 346 5.87 4.35 -13.88
N THR A 347 5.29 5.47 -14.28
CA THR A 347 4.11 6.06 -13.63
C THR A 347 3.07 6.38 -14.69
N ILE A 348 1.84 5.89 -14.52
CA ILE A 348 0.69 6.37 -15.26
C ILE A 348 0.03 7.50 -14.48
N ILE A 349 -0.24 8.61 -15.16
CA ILE A 349 -0.88 9.80 -14.61
C ILE A 349 -2.20 9.97 -15.34
N LEU A 350 -3.30 9.86 -14.62
CA LEU A 350 -4.67 10.08 -15.10
C LEU A 350 -5.12 11.45 -14.62
N LYS A 351 -5.44 12.35 -15.56
CA LYS A 351 -6.01 13.68 -15.27
C LYS A 351 -7.44 13.68 -15.71
N TYR A 352 -8.36 13.67 -14.75
CA TYR A 352 -9.80 13.67 -15.00
C TYR A 352 -10.31 15.06 -15.37
N ASP A 353 -11.37 15.11 -16.16
CA ASP A 353 -12.02 16.37 -16.59
C ASP A 353 -12.62 17.13 -15.40
N ASP A 354 -12.88 16.46 -14.29
CA ASP A 354 -13.37 17.05 -13.02
C ASP A 354 -12.24 17.60 -12.13
N GLY A 355 -10.99 17.56 -12.58
CA GLY A 355 -9.83 18.08 -11.89
C GLY A 355 -9.12 17.08 -10.99
N ARG A 356 -9.65 15.88 -10.78
CA ARG A 356 -8.92 14.80 -10.05
C ARG A 356 -7.67 14.39 -10.83
N VAL A 357 -6.61 14.03 -10.08
CA VAL A 357 -5.39 13.45 -10.64
C VAL A 357 -5.08 12.17 -9.89
N VAL A 358 -4.95 11.08 -10.62
CA VAL A 358 -4.56 9.77 -10.07
C VAL A 358 -3.22 9.38 -10.65
N GLN A 359 -2.28 9.00 -9.80
CA GLN A 359 -0.98 8.47 -10.20
C GLN A 359 -0.83 7.05 -9.69
N ARG A 360 -0.30 6.16 -10.54
CA ARG A 360 -0.06 4.77 -10.17
C ARG A 360 1.24 4.27 -10.78
N LEU A 361 1.94 3.39 -10.07
CA LEU A 361 3.01 2.61 -10.65
C LEU A 361 2.52 1.93 -11.92
N PHE A 362 3.31 1.97 -12.98
CA PHE A 362 2.92 1.41 -14.26
C PHE A 362 4.07 0.63 -14.91
N SER A 363 3.78 -0.58 -15.37
CA SER A 363 4.72 -1.42 -16.09
C SER A 363 4.01 -2.32 -17.08
N ALA A 364 4.67 -2.66 -18.18
CA ALA A 364 4.36 -3.88 -18.94
C ALA A 364 4.83 -5.11 -18.14
N PRO A 365 4.40 -6.33 -18.51
CA PRO A 365 5.01 -7.53 -17.97
C PRO A 365 6.53 -7.47 -18.14
N PRO A 366 7.31 -7.93 -17.16
CA PRO A 366 8.76 -7.92 -17.25
C PRO A 366 9.24 -8.55 -18.56
N THR A 367 10.26 -7.98 -19.18
CA THR A 367 10.82 -8.40 -20.47
C THR A 367 9.93 -8.17 -21.71
N ARG A 368 8.68 -7.71 -21.55
CA ARG A 368 7.78 -7.40 -22.67
C ARG A 368 7.82 -5.90 -23.01
N ASN A 369 7.88 -5.61 -24.31
CA ASN A 369 7.77 -4.24 -24.78
C ASN A 369 6.29 -3.86 -24.91
N ILE A 370 5.88 -2.81 -24.23
CA ILE A 370 4.50 -2.33 -24.18
C ILE A 370 3.94 -2.00 -25.58
N SER A 371 4.76 -1.59 -26.52
CA SER A 371 4.34 -1.28 -27.90
C SER A 371 3.91 -2.50 -28.69
N ASN A 372 4.41 -3.69 -28.33
CA ASN A 372 4.12 -4.96 -29.01
C ASN A 372 3.26 -5.90 -28.18
N TYR A 373 3.09 -5.61 -26.89
CA TYR A 373 2.33 -6.44 -25.96
C TYR A 373 1.68 -5.57 -24.88
N ASP A 374 0.41 -5.31 -25.07
CA ASP A 374 -0.39 -4.53 -24.13
C ASP A 374 -1.60 -5.33 -23.57
N GLU A 375 -1.62 -6.64 -23.77
CA GLU A 375 -2.71 -7.52 -23.30
C GLU A 375 -2.78 -7.58 -21.76
N THR A 376 -1.64 -7.41 -21.11
CA THR A 376 -1.54 -7.29 -19.64
C THR A 376 -0.63 -6.14 -19.31
N VAL A 377 -1.04 -5.31 -18.37
CA VAL A 377 -0.22 -4.25 -17.79
C VAL A 377 -0.32 -4.30 -16.28
N PHE A 378 0.66 -3.76 -15.58
CA PHE A 378 0.61 -3.61 -14.13
C PHE A 378 0.30 -2.16 -13.78
N VAL A 379 -0.70 -1.96 -12.94
CA VAL A 379 -1.09 -0.64 -12.44
C VAL A 379 -1.16 -0.71 -10.91
N GLY A 380 -0.35 0.10 -10.22
CA GLY A 380 -0.19 0.01 -8.77
C GLY A 380 0.31 -1.35 -8.30
N GLY A 381 1.11 -2.06 -9.11
CA GLY A 381 1.57 -3.43 -8.81
C GLY A 381 0.55 -4.53 -9.11
N THR A 382 -0.68 -4.20 -9.42
CA THR A 382 -1.75 -5.16 -9.74
C THR A 382 -1.82 -5.42 -11.25
N PRO A 383 -1.98 -6.67 -11.73
CA PRO A 383 -2.15 -6.95 -13.14
C PRO A 383 -3.53 -6.51 -13.63
N TYR A 384 -3.54 -5.81 -14.75
CA TYR A 384 -4.73 -5.40 -15.50
C TYR A 384 -4.71 -6.10 -16.85
N TYR A 385 -5.81 -6.71 -17.19
CA TYR A 385 -5.97 -7.52 -18.39
C TYR A 385 -6.79 -6.78 -19.43
N LYS A 386 -6.30 -6.75 -20.66
CA LYS A 386 -7.03 -6.21 -21.79
C LYS A 386 -8.18 -7.14 -22.16
N LYS A 387 -9.37 -6.58 -22.23
CA LYS A 387 -10.55 -7.33 -22.65
C LYS A 387 -10.50 -7.52 -24.18
N VAL A 388 -10.51 -8.77 -24.62
CA VAL A 388 -10.71 -9.10 -26.02
C VAL A 388 -12.16 -8.84 -26.37
N LYS A 389 -12.41 -8.11 -27.45
CA LYS A 389 -13.75 -7.82 -27.97
C LYS A 389 -14.44 -9.07 -28.50
#